data_df9fea2e4728a7582af517427f0fd7ca
#
_entry.id   df9fea2e4728a7582af517427f0fd7ca
#
_cell.length_a   1.000
_cell.length_b   1.000
_cell.length_c   1.000
_cell.angle_alpha   90.00
_cell.angle_beta   90.00
_cell.angle_gamma   90.00
#
_symmetry.space_group_name_H-M   'P 1'
#
loop_
_entity.id
_entity.type
_entity.pdbx_description
1 polymer ?
#
loop_
_entity_poly.entity_id
_entity_poly.type
_entity_poly.pdbx_seq_one_letter_code
_entity_poly.pdbx_strand_id
1 'polypeptide(L)'
;MRGFIVEKGITKYNTGVDAVTRGDFSAKGRLLLVPGQVEDDASVRLGGCGLFSNVDLLKAVRERHPDAFIIYKPHPDVESRNRKGRIPDGEALRYADRVVRNVRMDVLLGIVDEVHTLTSLTGFEALLRGIEVHTYGGPFYAGWGLTHDRVDFPRRKARLSLE
;
A
#
# COMPACT_ATOMS: atom_id res chain seq x y z
N MET A 1 -18.87 8.22 10.84
CA MET A 1 -17.40 8.39 11.07
C MET A 1 -16.58 8.20 9.80
N ARG A 2 -16.77 7.12 9.02
CA ARG A 2 -16.08 6.85 7.74
C ARG A 2 -16.14 8.05 6.78
N GLY A 3 -17.32 8.59 6.49
CA GLY A 3 -17.50 9.73 5.59
C GLY A 3 -16.68 10.95 5.98
N PHE A 4 -16.62 11.26 7.27
CA PHE A 4 -15.80 12.38 7.78
C PHE A 4 -14.30 12.18 7.55
N ILE A 5 -13.78 10.97 7.80
CA ILE A 5 -12.35 10.64 7.58
C ILE A 5 -11.99 10.81 6.10
N VAL A 6 -12.85 10.32 5.21
CA VAL A 6 -12.65 10.38 3.76
C VAL A 6 -12.74 11.82 3.25
N GLU A 7 -13.80 12.55 3.64
CA GLU A 7 -14.03 13.95 3.25
C GLU A 7 -12.89 14.88 3.68
N LYS A 8 -12.37 14.68 4.89
CA LYS A 8 -11.28 15.50 5.44
C LYS A 8 -9.88 15.03 5.00
N GLY A 9 -9.77 13.99 4.16
CA GLY A 9 -8.49 13.47 3.71
C GLY A 9 -7.59 12.99 4.83
N ILE A 10 -8.17 12.45 5.92
CA ILE A 10 -7.39 12.03 7.09
C ILE A 10 -6.67 10.73 6.79
N THR A 11 -5.34 10.73 6.95
CA THR A 11 -4.46 9.57 6.89
C THR A 11 -3.46 9.61 8.04
N LYS A 12 -2.77 8.49 8.29
CA LYS A 12 -1.73 8.41 9.34
C LYS A 12 -0.63 9.45 9.17
N TYR A 13 -0.24 9.70 7.92
CA TYR A 13 0.80 10.68 7.58
C TYR A 13 0.28 11.64 6.52
N ASN A 14 -0.10 12.85 6.94
CA ASN A 14 -0.50 13.92 6.02
C ASN A 14 0.72 14.73 5.54
N THR A 15 1.78 14.03 5.13
CA THR A 15 3.03 14.61 4.64
C THR A 15 3.05 14.61 3.12
N GLY A 16 3.62 15.66 2.55
CA GLY A 16 3.71 15.90 1.11
C GLY A 16 2.92 17.13 0.69
N VAL A 17 3.40 17.76 -0.36
CA VAL A 17 2.84 19.01 -0.91
C VAL A 17 2.51 18.93 -2.39
N ASP A 18 3.00 17.90 -3.09
CA ASP A 18 2.81 17.77 -4.52
C ASP A 18 1.37 17.35 -4.83
N ALA A 19 0.73 18.09 -5.71
CA ALA A 19 -0.55 17.72 -6.30
C ALA A 19 -0.29 16.83 -7.52
N VAL A 20 -0.96 15.69 -7.56
CA VAL A 20 -0.92 14.78 -8.71
C VAL A 20 -2.32 14.34 -9.09
N THR A 21 -2.51 14.06 -10.36
CA THR A 21 -3.72 13.48 -10.92
C THR A 21 -3.41 12.13 -11.55
N ARG A 22 -4.42 11.35 -11.86
CA ARG A 22 -4.23 10.08 -12.58
C ARG A 22 -3.53 10.27 -13.93
N GLY A 23 -3.76 11.41 -14.61
CA GLY A 23 -3.14 11.75 -15.89
C GLY A 23 -1.62 11.86 -15.85
N ASP A 24 -1.06 12.25 -14.71
CA ASP A 24 0.39 12.41 -14.52
C ASP A 24 1.17 11.09 -14.55
N PHE A 25 0.47 9.96 -14.44
CA PHE A 25 1.07 8.62 -14.42
C PHE A 25 1.01 7.90 -15.78
N SER A 26 0.40 8.49 -16.82
CA SER A 26 0.26 7.88 -18.16
C SER A 26 -0.25 6.43 -18.14
N ALA A 27 -0.99 6.06 -17.10
CA ALA A 27 -1.49 4.72 -16.89
C ALA A 27 -2.62 4.40 -17.89
N LYS A 28 -2.36 3.52 -18.85
CA LYS A 28 -3.37 3.04 -19.82
C LYS A 28 -4.30 1.96 -19.24
N GLY A 29 -4.03 1.48 -18.05
CA GLY A 29 -4.75 0.41 -17.37
C GLY A 29 -4.91 0.67 -15.88
N ARG A 30 -4.83 -0.41 -15.08
CA ARG A 30 -4.93 -0.32 -13.63
C ARG A 30 -3.72 0.40 -13.04
N LEU A 31 -4.00 1.27 -12.09
CA LEU A 31 -3.02 2.03 -11.33
C LEU A 31 -2.93 1.46 -9.91
N LEU A 32 -1.83 0.82 -9.59
CA LEU A 32 -1.60 0.14 -8.32
C LEU A 32 -0.69 0.98 -7.42
N LEU A 33 -1.00 1.03 -6.12
CA LEU A 33 -0.15 1.64 -5.11
C LEU A 33 0.48 0.56 -4.23
N VAL A 34 1.80 0.62 -4.11
CA VAL A 34 2.58 -0.16 -3.13
C VAL A 34 3.18 0.79 -2.12
N PRO A 35 2.58 0.93 -0.92
CA PRO A 35 3.17 1.72 0.15
C PRO A 35 4.35 0.98 0.76
N GLY A 36 5.50 1.65 0.83
CA GLY A 36 6.67 1.17 1.55
C GLY A 36 6.39 1.08 3.04
N GLN A 37 7.06 0.15 3.71
CA GLN A 37 6.95 -0.08 5.14
C GLN A 37 8.32 -0.11 5.79
N VAL A 38 8.33 0.10 7.09
CA VAL A 38 9.51 -0.07 7.93
C VAL A 38 9.74 -1.57 8.16
N GLU A 39 10.81 -2.13 7.58
CA GLU A 39 11.04 -3.58 7.56
C GLU A 39 11.37 -4.18 8.92
N ASP A 40 11.92 -3.39 9.84
CA ASP A 40 12.19 -3.82 11.22
C ASP A 40 11.04 -3.53 12.20
N ASP A 41 9.89 -3.07 11.70
CA ASP A 41 8.67 -2.92 12.50
C ASP A 41 8.09 -4.29 12.88
N ALA A 42 7.53 -4.37 14.09
CA ALA A 42 6.92 -5.60 14.58
C ALA A 42 5.79 -6.10 13.67
N SER A 43 5.03 -5.21 13.07
CA SER A 43 3.95 -5.56 12.15
C SER A 43 4.46 -6.31 10.90
N VAL A 44 5.62 -5.92 10.36
CA VAL A 44 6.24 -6.60 9.21
C VAL A 44 6.93 -7.89 9.66
N ARG A 45 7.69 -7.82 10.75
CA ARG A 45 8.44 -8.99 11.27
C ARG A 45 7.53 -10.15 11.67
N LEU A 46 6.40 -9.86 12.28
CA LEU A 46 5.46 -10.87 12.80
C LEU A 46 4.29 -11.13 11.84
N GLY A 47 3.95 -10.16 11.00
CA GLY A 47 2.81 -10.23 10.11
C GLY A 47 3.16 -10.34 8.62
N GLY A 48 4.44 -10.36 8.25
CA GLY A 48 4.87 -10.42 6.84
C GLY A 48 4.62 -11.76 6.14
N CYS A 49 4.40 -12.84 6.91
CA CYS A 49 3.98 -14.15 6.39
C CYS A 49 4.85 -14.71 5.26
N GLY A 50 6.17 -14.53 5.38
CA GLY A 50 7.15 -15.02 4.39
C GLY A 50 7.71 -13.92 3.48
N LEU A 51 7.09 -12.75 3.42
CA LEU A 51 7.64 -11.55 2.79
C LEU A 51 7.99 -10.53 3.86
N PHE A 52 9.23 -10.07 3.88
CA PHE A 52 9.74 -9.21 4.96
C PHE A 52 10.40 -7.93 4.44
N SER A 53 10.50 -7.75 3.12
CA SER A 53 11.09 -6.56 2.51
C SER A 53 10.14 -5.87 1.53
N ASN A 54 10.38 -4.57 1.34
CA ASN A 54 9.65 -3.78 0.35
C ASN A 54 9.97 -4.23 -1.07
N VAL A 55 11.19 -4.70 -1.33
CA VAL A 55 11.61 -5.25 -2.64
C VAL A 55 10.84 -6.52 -2.97
N ASP A 56 10.73 -7.45 -2.01
CA ASP A 56 10.00 -8.71 -2.22
C ASP A 56 8.52 -8.45 -2.51
N LEU A 57 7.92 -7.47 -1.81
CA LEU A 57 6.55 -7.07 -2.09
C LEU A 57 6.41 -6.50 -3.51
N LEU A 58 7.27 -5.55 -3.90
CA LEU A 58 7.26 -4.97 -5.25
C LEU A 58 7.40 -6.03 -6.34
N LYS A 59 8.33 -6.97 -6.15
CA LYS A 59 8.53 -8.10 -7.06
C LYS A 59 7.28 -8.96 -7.17
N ALA A 60 6.70 -9.36 -6.05
CA ALA A 60 5.48 -10.18 -6.02
C ALA A 60 4.28 -9.48 -6.67
N VAL A 61 4.16 -8.15 -6.52
CA VAL A 61 3.12 -7.36 -7.18
C VAL A 61 3.35 -7.33 -8.68
N ARG A 62 4.58 -7.02 -9.14
CA ARG A 62 4.91 -6.97 -10.58
C ARG A 62 4.70 -8.31 -11.28
N GLU A 63 5.10 -9.41 -10.64
CA GLU A 63 4.91 -10.77 -11.20
C GLU A 63 3.43 -11.12 -11.42
N ARG A 64 2.54 -10.61 -10.57
CA ARG A 64 1.09 -10.85 -10.67
C ARG A 64 0.37 -9.87 -11.59
N HIS A 65 0.91 -8.68 -11.76
CA HIS A 65 0.32 -7.59 -12.52
C HIS A 65 1.33 -7.02 -13.52
N PRO A 66 1.77 -7.81 -14.52
CA PRO A 66 2.83 -7.42 -15.45
C PRO A 66 2.50 -6.15 -16.25
N ASP A 67 1.21 -5.94 -16.57
CA ASP A 67 0.74 -4.84 -17.41
C ASP A 67 0.19 -3.64 -16.62
N ALA A 68 0.15 -3.72 -15.29
CA ALA A 68 -0.36 -2.64 -14.47
C ALA A 68 0.71 -1.53 -14.26
N PHE A 69 0.26 -0.30 -14.08
CA PHE A 69 1.14 0.80 -13.67
C PHE A 69 1.29 0.78 -12.14
N ILE A 70 2.49 0.56 -11.66
CA ILE A 70 2.80 0.42 -10.23
C ILE A 70 3.49 1.68 -9.71
N ILE A 71 2.86 2.33 -8.74
CA ILE A 71 3.43 3.42 -7.97
C ILE A 71 4.02 2.85 -6.68
N TYR A 72 5.30 3.07 -6.43
CA TYR A 72 5.93 2.83 -5.14
C TYR A 72 6.03 4.15 -4.35
N LYS A 73 5.52 4.16 -3.12
CA LYS A 73 5.66 5.28 -2.20
C LYS A 73 6.46 4.85 -0.98
N PRO A 74 7.75 5.23 -0.87
CA PRO A 74 8.58 4.92 0.29
C PRO A 74 7.96 5.44 1.60
N HIS A 75 8.24 4.75 2.71
CA HIS A 75 7.79 5.18 4.03
C HIS A 75 8.58 6.42 4.49
N PRO A 76 7.95 7.46 5.05
CA PRO A 76 8.64 8.69 5.44
C PRO A 76 9.76 8.45 6.47
N ASP A 77 9.57 7.57 7.44
CA ASP A 77 10.61 7.26 8.44
C ASP A 77 11.82 6.53 7.84
N VAL A 78 11.62 5.81 6.74
CA VAL A 78 12.70 5.15 5.98
C VAL A 78 13.46 6.17 5.14
N GLU A 79 12.76 7.11 4.52
CA GLU A 79 13.39 8.19 3.73
C GLU A 79 14.24 9.12 4.61
N SER A 80 13.81 9.38 5.86
CA SER A 80 14.60 10.14 6.84
C SER A 80 15.85 9.38 7.35
N ARG A 81 16.05 8.13 6.89
CA ARG A 81 17.15 7.22 7.26
C ARG A 81 17.15 6.76 8.73
N ASN A 82 16.06 6.95 9.43
CA ASN A 82 15.94 6.54 10.83
C ASN A 82 15.57 5.04 10.97
N ARG A 83 15.06 4.40 9.89
CA ARG A 83 14.54 3.03 9.94
C ARG A 83 14.95 2.23 8.69
N LYS A 84 14.89 0.90 8.81
CA LYS A 84 15.18 -0.06 7.72
C LYS A 84 14.06 -0.12 6.68
N GLY A 85 14.41 -0.46 5.43
CA GLY A 85 13.44 -0.67 4.33
C GLY A 85 13.65 0.26 3.14
N ARG A 86 14.80 0.96 3.09
CA ARG A 86 15.14 1.81 1.95
C ARG A 86 15.50 0.97 0.73
N ILE A 87 14.86 1.28 -0.38
CA ILE A 87 15.19 0.74 -1.70
C ILE A 87 15.81 1.86 -2.54
N PRO A 88 16.99 1.67 -3.15
CA PRO A 88 17.49 2.59 -4.16
C PRO A 88 16.50 2.71 -5.33
N ASP A 89 16.34 3.92 -5.91
CA ASP A 89 15.37 4.15 -6.98
C ASP A 89 15.57 3.20 -8.18
N GLY A 90 16.83 2.98 -8.57
CA GLY A 90 17.12 2.07 -9.67
C GLY A 90 16.70 0.62 -9.40
N GLU A 91 16.68 0.20 -8.15
CA GLU A 91 16.16 -1.12 -7.76
C GLU A 91 14.64 -1.13 -7.70
N ALA A 92 14.02 -0.13 -7.11
CA ALA A 92 12.56 -0.01 -7.05
C ALA A 92 11.95 0.05 -8.45
N LEU A 93 12.56 0.81 -9.37
CA LEU A 93 12.11 0.96 -10.76
C LEU A 93 12.29 -0.29 -11.65
N ARG A 94 12.90 -1.35 -11.14
CA ARG A 94 12.86 -2.66 -11.81
C ARG A 94 11.47 -3.31 -11.72
N TYR A 95 10.68 -2.93 -10.72
CA TYR A 95 9.37 -3.53 -10.40
C TYR A 95 8.24 -2.51 -10.39
N ALA A 96 8.52 -1.25 -10.06
CA ALA A 96 7.57 -0.14 -10.11
C ALA A 96 7.82 0.74 -11.35
N ASP A 97 6.78 1.40 -11.83
CA ASP A 97 6.89 2.36 -12.95
C ASP A 97 7.22 3.77 -12.44
N ARG A 98 6.88 4.06 -11.21
CA ARG A 98 7.13 5.36 -10.57
C ARG A 98 7.42 5.23 -9.08
N VAL A 99 8.42 5.99 -8.63
CA VAL A 99 8.65 6.21 -7.18
C VAL A 99 8.17 7.62 -6.84
N VAL A 100 7.28 7.75 -5.87
CA VAL A 100 6.74 9.05 -5.42
C VAL A 100 7.01 9.27 -3.94
N ARG A 101 7.50 10.46 -3.57
CA ARG A 101 7.89 10.78 -2.19
C ARG A 101 7.05 11.88 -1.58
N ASN A 102 6.93 12.99 -2.27
CA ASN A 102 6.37 14.22 -1.72
C ASN A 102 4.86 14.38 -2.01
N VAL A 103 4.18 13.30 -2.34
CA VAL A 103 2.73 13.28 -2.56
C VAL A 103 2.02 12.77 -1.31
N ARG A 104 0.96 13.43 -0.90
CA ARG A 104 0.14 13.01 0.24
C ARG A 104 -0.55 11.67 -0.05
N MET A 105 -0.70 10.84 1.00
CA MET A 105 -1.32 9.52 0.85
C MET A 105 -2.79 9.60 0.42
N ASP A 106 -3.54 10.56 0.96
CA ASP A 106 -4.95 10.77 0.59
C ASP A 106 -5.13 11.14 -0.88
N VAL A 107 -4.19 11.91 -1.46
CA VAL A 107 -4.17 12.26 -2.88
C VAL A 107 -3.96 10.99 -3.72
N LEU A 108 -2.97 10.16 -3.38
CA LEU A 108 -2.74 8.88 -4.07
C LEU A 108 -3.94 7.95 -3.96
N LEU A 109 -4.51 7.82 -2.76
CA LEU A 109 -5.72 7.02 -2.55
C LEU A 109 -6.96 7.56 -3.29
N GLY A 110 -6.94 8.80 -3.75
CA GLY A 110 -7.98 9.38 -4.60
C GLY A 110 -7.89 9.00 -6.08
N ILE A 111 -6.76 8.43 -6.53
CA ILE A 111 -6.50 8.21 -7.97
C ILE A 111 -6.14 6.76 -8.33
N VAL A 112 -5.76 5.93 -7.35
CA VAL A 112 -5.38 4.53 -7.59
C VAL A 112 -6.59 3.60 -7.59
N ASP A 113 -6.48 2.50 -8.30
CA ASP A 113 -7.52 1.47 -8.37
C ASP A 113 -7.35 0.43 -7.24
N GLU A 114 -6.11 0.11 -6.88
CA GLU A 114 -5.79 -0.95 -5.92
C GLU A 114 -4.61 -0.53 -5.02
N VAL A 115 -4.61 -1.07 -3.81
CA VAL A 115 -3.47 -0.98 -2.87
C VAL A 115 -2.94 -2.38 -2.57
N HIS A 116 -1.65 -2.58 -2.74
CA HIS A 116 -0.94 -3.83 -2.46
C HIS A 116 0.01 -3.65 -1.29
N THR A 117 -0.16 -4.39 -0.21
CA THR A 117 0.60 -4.17 1.02
C THR A 117 0.89 -5.45 1.79
N LEU A 118 1.92 -5.43 2.64
CA LEU A 118 2.14 -6.48 3.66
C LEU A 118 1.17 -6.26 4.83
N THR A 119 1.39 -5.20 5.61
CA THR A 119 0.69 -4.96 6.88
C THR A 119 0.37 -3.48 7.12
N SER A 120 0.58 -2.61 6.11
CA SER A 120 0.45 -1.17 6.26
C SER A 120 -0.97 -0.73 6.62
N LEU A 121 -1.07 0.28 7.49
CA LEU A 121 -2.33 0.96 7.78
C LEU A 121 -2.95 1.60 6.52
N THR A 122 -2.14 1.91 5.51
CA THR A 122 -2.63 2.43 4.22
C THR A 122 -3.66 1.51 3.57
N GLY A 123 -3.53 0.18 3.76
CA GLY A 123 -4.55 -0.76 3.29
C GLY A 123 -5.91 -0.54 3.96
N PHE A 124 -5.93 -0.28 5.28
CA PHE A 124 -7.17 0.07 5.98
C PHE A 124 -7.73 1.43 5.52
N GLU A 125 -6.88 2.42 5.33
CA GLU A 125 -7.26 3.74 4.81
C GLU A 125 -7.85 3.64 3.38
N ALA A 126 -7.34 2.71 2.57
CA ALA A 126 -7.86 2.38 1.24
C ALA A 126 -9.25 1.73 1.33
N LEU A 127 -9.43 0.74 2.22
CA LEU A 127 -10.74 0.12 2.46
C LEU A 127 -11.81 1.16 2.84
N LEU A 128 -11.49 2.10 3.73
CA LEU A 128 -12.41 3.17 4.13
C LEU A 128 -12.86 4.03 2.92
N ARG A 129 -12.06 4.08 1.87
CA ARG A 129 -12.34 4.82 0.61
C ARG A 129 -13.01 3.95 -0.47
N GLY A 130 -13.20 2.66 -0.19
CA GLY A 130 -13.78 1.72 -1.14
C GLY A 130 -12.80 1.27 -2.23
N ILE A 131 -11.50 1.44 -1.99
CA ILE A 131 -10.43 1.00 -2.90
C ILE A 131 -10.17 -0.49 -2.64
N GLU A 132 -9.90 -1.24 -3.71
CA GLU A 132 -9.54 -2.65 -3.65
C GLU A 132 -8.18 -2.83 -2.95
N VAL A 133 -8.10 -3.78 -2.00
CA VAL A 133 -6.88 -4.00 -1.21
C VAL A 133 -6.44 -5.46 -1.28
N HIS A 134 -5.18 -5.65 -1.67
CA HIS A 134 -4.49 -6.94 -1.70
C HIS A 134 -3.47 -7.02 -0.58
N THR A 135 -3.60 -8.00 0.29
CA THR A 135 -2.66 -8.24 1.39
C THR A 135 -1.75 -9.41 1.10
N TYR A 136 -0.46 -9.21 1.32
CA TYR A 136 0.59 -10.22 1.19
C TYR A 136 1.09 -10.71 2.55
N GLY A 137 0.67 -10.04 3.61
CA GLY A 137 0.88 -10.37 5.00
C GLY A 137 -0.44 -10.42 5.78
N GLY A 138 -0.36 -10.40 7.10
CA GLY A 138 -1.48 -10.54 8.01
C GLY A 138 -1.85 -9.29 8.81
N PRO A 139 -2.22 -8.16 8.20
CA PRO A 139 -2.71 -7.01 8.93
C PRO A 139 -4.03 -7.33 9.66
N PHE A 140 -4.41 -6.47 10.59
CA PHE A 140 -5.62 -6.69 11.40
C PHE A 140 -6.91 -6.76 10.58
N TYR A 141 -6.94 -6.08 9.43
CA TYR A 141 -8.09 -6.00 8.53
C TYR A 141 -8.14 -7.12 7.49
N ALA A 142 -7.09 -7.94 7.35
CA ALA A 142 -7.07 -9.10 6.44
C ALA A 142 -7.87 -10.29 7.00
N GLY A 143 -8.34 -11.19 6.14
CA GLY A 143 -9.02 -12.42 6.51
C GLY A 143 -10.50 -12.26 6.89
N TRP A 144 -11.09 -11.09 6.74
CA TRP A 144 -12.47 -10.81 7.11
C TRP A 144 -13.42 -10.66 5.90
N GLY A 145 -12.92 -10.97 4.68
CA GLY A 145 -13.68 -10.84 3.45
C GLY A 145 -13.74 -9.42 2.88
N LEU A 146 -12.91 -8.51 3.41
CA LEU A 146 -12.80 -7.12 2.95
C LEU A 146 -11.62 -6.91 1.99
N THR A 147 -10.70 -7.88 1.93
CA THR A 147 -9.44 -7.80 1.21
C THR A 147 -9.24 -9.06 0.35
N HIS A 148 -8.38 -8.94 -0.65
CA HIS A 148 -7.85 -10.07 -1.43
C HIS A 148 -6.58 -10.57 -0.75
N ASP A 149 -6.72 -11.57 0.11
CA ASP A 149 -5.63 -12.06 0.94
C ASP A 149 -4.79 -13.10 0.19
N ARG A 150 -3.46 -12.99 0.30
CA ARG A 150 -2.49 -13.97 -0.24
C ARG A 150 -2.10 -15.01 0.81
N VAL A 151 -2.55 -14.81 2.05
CA VAL A 151 -2.32 -15.69 3.19
C VAL A 151 -3.67 -16.20 3.69
N ASP A 152 -3.72 -17.47 4.08
CA ASP A 152 -4.91 -18.04 4.71
C ASP A 152 -4.98 -17.68 6.20
N PHE A 153 -6.17 -17.35 6.68
CA PHE A 153 -6.44 -17.00 8.07
C PHE A 153 -7.50 -17.93 8.68
N PRO A 154 -7.15 -19.18 9.03
CA PRO A 154 -8.11 -20.21 9.43
C PRO A 154 -8.94 -19.85 10.68
N ARG A 155 -8.47 -18.93 11.50
CA ARG A 155 -9.19 -18.42 12.69
C ARG A 155 -10.09 -17.21 12.40
N ARG A 156 -9.96 -16.52 11.26
CA ARG A 156 -10.77 -15.36 10.87
C ARG A 156 -11.89 -15.79 9.94
N LYS A 157 -12.95 -16.38 10.51
CA LYS A 157 -14.05 -16.99 9.74
C LYS A 157 -15.24 -16.05 9.50
N ALA A 158 -15.36 -14.98 10.30
CA ALA A 158 -16.44 -14.01 10.12
C ALA A 158 -16.20 -13.17 8.84
N ARG A 159 -17.29 -12.83 8.16
CA ARG A 159 -17.25 -11.83 7.10
C ARG A 159 -17.80 -10.52 7.62
N LEU A 160 -17.04 -9.46 7.45
CA LEU A 160 -17.39 -8.12 7.94
C LEU A 160 -17.83 -7.23 6.78
N SER A 161 -18.57 -6.17 7.11
CA SER A 161 -18.82 -5.02 6.25
C SER A 161 -18.05 -3.80 6.77
N LEU A 162 -17.95 -2.76 5.93
CA LEU A 162 -17.30 -1.50 6.28
C LEU A 162 -18.28 -0.47 6.92
N GLU A 163 -19.48 -0.89 7.22
CA GLU A 163 -20.52 -0.06 7.84
C GLU A 163 -20.43 -0.03 9.38
#